data_9722d221150b3227df8b86c44f38a356
#
_entry.id   9722d221150b3227df8b86c44f38a356
#
_cell.length_a   1.000
_cell.length_b   1.000
_cell.length_c   1.000
_cell.angle_alpha   90.00
_cell.angle_beta   90.00
_cell.angle_gamma   90.00
#
_symmetry.space_group_name_H-M   'P 1'
#
loop_
_entity.id
_entity.type
_entity.pdbx_description
1 polymer ?
#
loop_
_entity_poly.entity_id
_entity_poly.type
_entity_poly.pdbx_seq_one_letter_code
_entity_poly.pdbx_strand_id
1 'polypeptide(L)'
;MNWLVTLRLNLRLLPLRQALHLPIRVDGPLRVEIGPEARLILPADAVRGTIRLGSRHETYQAAAGKGQFSLLGTWQVRGKVRIGIDSCLYVHRGATLITGHDVYIARDSQVECAEAVTIGDNVLAGEIYVCDSAGHRVVHGTEVQPMTRPIVIGEGCYFGYRTMVLRGAQIPPHCVIGSGAVCTRDFVSEHPEGHLLLTGVPAEVKATGVTPDCHV
;
A
#
# COMPACT_ATOMS: atom_id res chain seq x y z
N MET A 1 -11.19 1.09 18.89
CA MET A 1 -10.66 2.35 18.32
C MET A 1 -9.73 3.01 19.32
N ASN A 2 -8.54 3.40 18.87
CA ASN A 2 -7.58 4.17 19.66
C ASN A 2 -7.86 5.67 19.50
N TRP A 3 -8.67 6.24 20.38
CA TRP A 3 -9.15 7.63 20.28
C TRP A 3 -8.05 8.66 20.35
N LEU A 4 -7.05 8.47 21.22
CA LEU A 4 -5.96 9.43 21.39
C LEU A 4 -5.11 9.55 20.11
N VAL A 5 -4.73 8.41 19.53
CA VAL A 5 -3.94 8.39 18.28
C VAL A 5 -4.80 8.89 17.11
N THR A 6 -6.08 8.51 17.03
CA THR A 6 -7.02 9.00 16.03
C THR A 6 -7.09 10.53 16.04
N LEU A 7 -7.35 11.14 17.19
CA LEU A 7 -7.45 12.59 17.31
C LEU A 7 -6.14 13.29 16.97
N ARG A 8 -5.02 12.78 17.51
CA ARG A 8 -3.68 13.33 17.27
C ARG A 8 -3.33 13.34 15.78
N LEU A 9 -3.58 12.25 15.05
CA LEU A 9 -3.27 12.16 13.63
C LEU A 9 -4.11 13.13 12.80
N ASN A 10 -5.42 13.20 13.05
CA ASN A 10 -6.29 14.13 12.33
C ASN A 10 -5.88 15.58 12.53
N LEU A 11 -5.61 16.00 13.77
CA LEU A 11 -5.21 17.38 14.07
C LEU A 11 -3.79 17.72 13.57
N ARG A 12 -2.89 16.73 13.48
CA ARG A 12 -1.51 16.94 13.06
C ARG A 12 -1.36 17.01 11.55
N LEU A 13 -2.14 16.20 10.79
CA LEU A 13 -1.94 15.99 9.35
C LEU A 13 -2.93 16.75 8.48
N LEU A 14 -4.04 17.22 9.03
CA LEU A 14 -5.13 17.78 8.23
C LEU A 14 -5.49 19.21 8.66
N PRO A 15 -6.00 20.03 7.73
CA PRO A 15 -6.65 21.28 8.08
C PRO A 15 -7.81 21.02 9.07
N LEU A 16 -8.01 21.92 10.02
CA LEU A 16 -9.01 21.77 11.10
C LEU A 16 -10.40 21.39 10.57
N ARG A 17 -10.80 21.98 9.46
CA ARG A 17 -12.08 21.69 8.80
C ARG A 17 -12.26 20.22 8.43
N GLN A 18 -11.23 19.57 7.89
CA GLN A 18 -11.22 18.13 7.59
C GLN A 18 -11.01 17.30 8.86
N ALA A 19 -10.13 17.72 9.75
CA ALA A 19 -9.81 17.01 10.99
C ALA A 19 -11.03 16.74 11.86
N LEU A 20 -12.00 17.67 11.90
CA LEU A 20 -13.25 17.54 12.66
C LEU A 20 -14.16 16.41 12.18
N HIS A 21 -14.04 15.99 10.92
CA HIS A 21 -14.76 14.83 10.37
C HIS A 21 -14.09 13.49 10.71
N LEU A 22 -12.90 13.50 11.34
CA LEU A 22 -12.14 12.32 11.74
C LEU A 22 -11.92 11.31 10.59
N PRO A 23 -11.45 11.75 9.42
CA PRO A 23 -11.25 10.85 8.28
C PRO A 23 -10.20 9.77 8.55
N ILE A 24 -9.22 10.02 9.43
CA ILE A 24 -8.27 9.00 9.87
C ILE A 24 -8.82 8.33 11.13
N ARG A 25 -8.99 7.00 11.08
CA ARG A 25 -9.40 6.18 12.20
C ARG A 25 -8.32 5.12 12.50
N VAL A 26 -7.96 5.02 13.77
CA VAL A 26 -7.02 3.99 14.25
C VAL A 26 -7.76 2.98 15.11
N ASP A 27 -7.75 1.72 14.71
CA ASP A 27 -8.54 0.66 15.36
C ASP A 27 -7.70 -0.25 16.27
N GLY A 28 -6.37 -0.33 16.06
CA GLY A 28 -5.46 -1.21 16.81
C GLY A 28 -4.30 -0.44 17.47
N PRO A 29 -3.39 -1.16 18.14
CA PRO A 29 -2.13 -0.61 18.59
C PRO A 29 -1.31 -0.20 17.37
N LEU A 30 -0.76 1.03 17.39
CA LEU A 30 -0.02 1.60 16.28
C LEU A 30 1.09 2.50 16.80
N ARG A 31 2.32 2.23 16.38
CA ARG A 31 3.43 3.18 16.53
C ARG A 31 3.31 4.22 15.43
N VAL A 32 3.43 5.50 15.78
CA VAL A 32 3.26 6.61 14.84
C VAL A 32 4.48 7.48 14.82
N GLU A 33 4.98 7.78 13.61
CA GLU A 33 6.03 8.74 13.33
C GLU A 33 5.58 9.68 12.23
N ILE A 34 5.59 10.99 12.48
CA ILE A 34 5.20 12.01 11.51
C ILE A 34 6.33 13.00 11.36
N GLY A 35 6.93 13.02 10.16
CA GLY A 35 8.00 13.94 9.83
C GLY A 35 7.55 15.40 9.74
N PRO A 36 8.50 16.35 9.78
CA PRO A 36 8.20 17.78 9.67
C PRO A 36 7.61 18.16 8.30
N GLU A 37 8.00 17.46 7.24
CA GLU A 37 7.56 17.68 5.85
C GLU A 37 6.43 16.75 5.43
N ALA A 38 5.91 15.95 6.35
CA ALA A 38 4.85 15.01 6.09
C ALA A 38 3.60 15.68 5.55
N ARG A 39 3.06 15.17 4.45
CA ARG A 39 1.83 15.65 3.83
C ARG A 39 0.86 14.50 3.64
N LEU A 40 -0.37 14.69 4.13
CA LEU A 40 -1.48 13.81 3.84
C LEU A 40 -2.51 14.60 3.02
N ILE A 41 -2.78 14.12 1.80
CA ILE A 41 -3.74 14.76 0.89
C ILE A 41 -4.95 13.85 0.78
N LEU A 42 -6.10 14.37 1.18
CA LEU A 42 -7.39 13.67 1.11
C LEU A 42 -8.33 14.37 0.12
N PRO A 43 -9.32 13.66 -0.44
CA PRO A 43 -10.41 14.29 -1.17
C PRO A 43 -11.19 15.25 -0.28
N ALA A 44 -11.80 16.27 -0.89
CA ALA A 44 -12.51 17.34 -0.17
C ALA A 44 -13.71 16.81 0.63
N ASP A 45 -14.33 15.74 0.15
CA ASP A 45 -15.47 15.04 0.70
C ASP A 45 -15.11 13.87 1.63
N ALA A 46 -13.84 13.81 2.08
CA ALA A 46 -13.39 12.77 2.99
C ALA A 46 -14.24 12.74 4.27
N VAL A 47 -14.81 11.56 4.53
CA VAL A 47 -15.71 11.30 5.66
C VAL A 47 -15.00 10.52 6.76
N ARG A 48 -15.69 10.33 7.87
CA ARG A 48 -15.17 9.57 9.00
C ARG A 48 -14.70 8.18 8.56
N GLY A 49 -13.42 7.86 8.84
CA GLY A 49 -12.85 6.56 8.54
C GLY A 49 -12.54 6.32 7.06
N THR A 50 -12.40 7.37 6.25
CA THR A 50 -11.84 7.30 4.90
C THR A 50 -10.53 6.52 4.91
N ILE A 51 -9.68 6.78 5.92
CA ILE A 51 -8.50 5.96 6.22
C ILE A 51 -8.76 5.17 7.51
N ARG A 52 -8.57 3.86 7.48
CA ARG A 52 -8.59 3.01 8.68
C ARG A 52 -7.25 2.29 8.82
N LEU A 53 -6.57 2.55 9.94
CA LEU A 53 -5.29 1.94 10.27
C LEU A 53 -5.47 0.95 11.42
N GLY A 54 -4.88 -0.24 11.30
CA GLY A 54 -5.00 -1.30 12.29
C GLY A 54 -6.39 -1.92 12.34
N SER A 55 -7.09 -1.98 11.20
CA SER A 55 -8.42 -2.56 11.11
C SER A 55 -8.37 -4.08 11.37
N ARG A 56 -9.39 -4.58 12.09
CA ARG A 56 -9.57 -6.02 12.31
C ARG A 56 -10.67 -6.50 11.38
N HIS A 57 -10.28 -7.14 10.32
CA HIS A 57 -11.20 -7.84 9.43
C HIS A 57 -11.16 -9.34 9.72
N GLU A 58 -9.95 -9.87 9.86
CA GLU A 58 -9.77 -11.27 10.28
C GLU A 58 -9.78 -11.34 11.82
N THR A 59 -10.74 -12.06 12.38
CA THR A 59 -10.98 -12.11 13.82
C THR A 59 -10.25 -13.26 14.54
N TYR A 60 -9.63 -14.16 13.80
CA TYR A 60 -9.09 -15.42 14.32
C TYR A 60 -7.72 -15.30 15.00
N GLN A 61 -7.08 -14.15 14.97
CA GLN A 61 -5.76 -13.93 15.61
C GLN A 61 -5.75 -12.66 16.46
N ALA A 62 -5.06 -12.74 17.60
CA ALA A 62 -4.77 -11.59 18.42
C ALA A 62 -3.76 -10.64 17.73
N ALA A 63 -3.87 -9.35 18.05
CA ALA A 63 -2.86 -8.39 17.62
C ALA A 63 -1.53 -8.66 18.30
N ALA A 64 -0.42 -8.65 17.53
CA ALA A 64 0.94 -8.75 18.06
C ALA A 64 1.50 -7.38 18.50
N GLY A 65 0.80 -6.27 18.18
CA GLY A 65 1.22 -4.92 18.53
C GLY A 65 2.38 -4.38 17.70
N LYS A 66 2.59 -4.91 16.49
CA LYS A 66 3.71 -4.55 15.60
C LYS A 66 3.37 -3.43 14.62
N GLY A 67 2.12 -2.95 14.59
CA GLY A 67 1.68 -1.95 13.63
C GLY A 67 2.50 -0.66 13.70
N GLN A 68 2.90 -0.13 12.54
CA GLN A 68 3.65 1.11 12.41
C GLN A 68 3.10 1.98 11.27
N PHE A 69 2.97 3.27 11.54
CA PHE A 69 2.65 4.29 10.56
C PHE A 69 3.69 5.40 10.63
N SER A 70 4.58 5.44 9.63
CA SER A 70 5.62 6.47 9.48
C SER A 70 5.38 7.26 8.21
N LEU A 71 4.99 8.51 8.35
CA LEU A 71 4.80 9.42 7.23
C LEU A 71 5.83 10.54 7.32
N LEU A 72 6.86 10.46 6.47
CA LEU A 72 7.92 11.48 6.37
C LEU A 72 7.84 12.25 5.05
N GLY A 73 7.19 11.67 4.03
CA GLY A 73 6.94 12.23 2.71
C GLY A 73 5.47 12.57 2.49
N THR A 74 4.96 12.28 1.30
CA THR A 74 3.58 12.56 0.88
C THR A 74 2.77 11.28 0.73
N TRP A 75 1.58 11.24 1.32
CA TRP A 75 0.58 10.23 1.02
C TRP A 75 -0.67 10.91 0.46
N GLN A 76 -0.95 10.64 -0.82
CA GLN A 76 -2.17 11.08 -1.50
C GLN A 76 -3.18 9.95 -1.51
N VAL A 77 -4.32 10.17 -0.88
CA VAL A 77 -5.43 9.21 -0.77
C VAL A 77 -6.59 9.72 -1.61
N ARG A 78 -7.05 8.90 -2.55
CA ARG A 78 -8.16 9.27 -3.44
C ARG A 78 -9.53 8.85 -2.91
N GLY A 79 -9.57 7.83 -2.04
CA GLY A 79 -10.82 7.34 -1.49
C GLY A 79 -10.62 6.52 -0.22
N LYS A 80 -11.44 5.49 -0.01
CA LYS A 80 -11.34 4.65 1.18
C LYS A 80 -10.09 3.77 1.13
N VAL A 81 -9.35 3.76 2.25
CA VAL A 81 -8.20 2.88 2.44
C VAL A 81 -8.31 2.18 3.79
N ARG A 82 -8.16 0.87 3.78
CA ARG A 82 -8.11 0.05 4.99
C ARG A 82 -6.81 -0.72 5.05
N ILE A 83 -6.07 -0.52 6.14
CA ILE A 83 -4.82 -1.23 6.41
C ILE A 83 -5.03 -2.06 7.68
N GLY A 84 -4.76 -3.34 7.56
CA GLY A 84 -4.96 -4.33 8.60
C GLY A 84 -4.07 -4.14 9.83
N ILE A 85 -4.42 -4.82 10.90
CA ILE A 85 -3.67 -4.80 12.15
C ILE A 85 -2.26 -5.37 11.95
N ASP A 86 -1.31 -4.90 12.76
CA ASP A 86 0.10 -5.32 12.74
C ASP A 86 0.85 -5.02 11.43
N SER A 87 0.25 -4.20 10.55
CA SER A 87 0.87 -3.77 9.31
C SER A 87 1.75 -2.54 9.48
N CYS A 88 2.76 -2.41 8.60
CA CYS A 88 3.67 -1.27 8.54
C CYS A 88 3.42 -0.47 7.26
N LEU A 89 3.19 0.83 7.40
CA LEU A 89 3.19 1.78 6.30
C LEU A 89 4.31 2.81 6.55
N TYR A 90 5.28 2.83 5.67
CA TYR A 90 6.41 3.75 5.76
C TYR A 90 6.57 4.54 4.46
N VAL A 91 6.41 5.85 4.52
CA VAL A 91 6.65 6.77 3.40
C VAL A 91 7.85 7.63 3.72
N HIS A 92 8.94 7.43 3.00
CA HIS A 92 10.21 8.11 3.23
C HIS A 92 10.12 9.61 2.88
N ARG A 93 11.10 10.39 3.37
CA ARG A 93 11.23 11.81 3.03
C ARG A 93 11.38 11.97 1.52
N GLY A 94 10.64 12.90 0.93
CA GLY A 94 10.63 13.14 -0.51
C GLY A 94 9.85 12.11 -1.35
N ALA A 95 9.47 10.98 -0.77
CA ALA A 95 8.69 9.96 -1.45
C ALA A 95 7.20 10.31 -1.54
N THR A 96 6.53 9.70 -2.54
CA THR A 96 5.09 9.88 -2.75
C THR A 96 4.38 8.53 -2.87
N LEU A 97 3.52 8.24 -1.90
CA LEU A 97 2.56 7.14 -1.97
C LEU A 97 1.22 7.67 -2.49
N ILE A 98 0.64 7.01 -3.49
CA ILE A 98 -0.71 7.28 -3.99
C ILE A 98 -1.56 6.03 -3.78
N THR A 99 -2.74 6.20 -3.17
CA THR A 99 -3.72 5.11 -3.04
C THR A 99 -5.06 5.55 -3.63
N GLY A 100 -5.67 4.65 -4.40
CA GLY A 100 -6.97 4.84 -5.03
C GLY A 100 -8.16 4.72 -4.09
N HIS A 101 -9.32 4.44 -4.67
CA HIS A 101 -10.57 4.16 -3.95
C HIS A 101 -10.65 2.68 -3.56
N ASP A 102 -11.24 2.40 -2.39
CA ASP A 102 -11.53 1.05 -1.90
C ASP A 102 -10.32 0.11 -1.92
N VAL A 103 -9.18 0.63 -1.41
CA VAL A 103 -7.96 -0.15 -1.21
C VAL A 103 -8.03 -0.87 0.13
N TYR A 104 -7.90 -2.18 0.10
CA TYR A 104 -7.78 -3.02 1.29
C TYR A 104 -6.45 -3.77 1.31
N ILE A 105 -5.68 -3.57 2.35
CA ILE A 105 -4.43 -4.26 2.64
C ILE A 105 -4.63 -5.01 3.95
N ALA A 106 -4.51 -6.33 3.92
CA ALA A 106 -4.74 -7.19 5.08
C ALA A 106 -3.67 -7.00 6.16
N ARG A 107 -3.87 -7.71 7.27
CA ARG A 107 -2.94 -7.71 8.40
C ARG A 107 -1.52 -8.18 8.04
N ASP A 108 -0.56 -7.89 8.92
CA ASP A 108 0.85 -8.30 8.81
C ASP A 108 1.53 -7.87 7.48
N SER A 109 0.97 -6.85 6.81
CA SER A 109 1.49 -6.31 5.57
C SER A 109 2.53 -5.22 5.80
N GLN A 110 3.40 -5.04 4.81
CA GLN A 110 4.38 -3.96 4.81
C GLN A 110 4.35 -3.21 3.48
N VAL A 111 4.16 -1.89 3.56
CA VAL A 111 4.29 -0.98 2.41
C VAL A 111 5.36 0.03 2.73
N GLU A 112 6.45 -0.03 2.01
CA GLU A 112 7.58 0.88 2.10
C GLU A 112 7.73 1.64 0.78
N CYS A 113 7.55 2.95 0.84
CA CYS A 113 7.66 3.86 -0.29
C CYS A 113 8.87 4.77 -0.09
N ALA A 114 9.95 4.52 -0.84
CA ALA A 114 11.20 5.27 -0.76
C ALA A 114 11.34 6.33 -1.88
N GLU A 115 10.62 6.15 -2.99
CA GLU A 115 10.54 7.07 -4.12
C GLU A 115 9.09 7.30 -4.53
N ALA A 116 8.44 6.29 -5.13
CA ALA A 116 7.07 6.40 -5.59
C ALA A 116 6.36 5.04 -5.64
N VAL A 117 5.23 4.94 -4.97
CA VAL A 117 4.34 3.78 -5.04
C VAL A 117 2.94 4.25 -5.37
N THR A 118 2.34 3.69 -6.43
CA THR A 118 0.95 3.94 -6.79
C THR A 118 0.16 2.64 -6.68
N ILE A 119 -0.95 2.67 -5.94
CA ILE A 119 -1.92 1.59 -5.80
C ILE A 119 -3.24 2.11 -6.36
N GLY A 120 -3.76 1.44 -7.38
CA GLY A 120 -5.00 1.80 -8.07
C GLY A 120 -6.25 1.59 -7.23
N ASP A 121 -7.41 1.79 -7.86
CA ASP A 121 -8.71 1.61 -7.24
C ASP A 121 -9.05 0.11 -7.05
N ASN A 122 -9.91 -0.22 -6.08
CA ASN A 122 -10.44 -1.57 -5.88
C ASN A 122 -9.36 -2.65 -5.75
N VAL A 123 -8.25 -2.34 -5.07
CA VAL A 123 -7.17 -3.31 -4.81
C VAL A 123 -7.44 -4.04 -3.51
N LEU A 124 -7.47 -5.37 -3.58
CA LEU A 124 -7.59 -6.26 -2.44
C LEU A 124 -6.29 -7.05 -2.28
N ALA A 125 -5.56 -6.78 -1.22
CA ALA A 125 -4.30 -7.47 -0.92
C ALA A 125 -4.42 -8.28 0.38
N GLY A 126 -4.00 -9.56 0.31
CA GLY A 126 -3.69 -10.38 1.47
C GLY A 126 -2.47 -9.83 2.23
N GLU A 127 -1.77 -10.65 2.97
CA GLU A 127 -0.47 -10.32 3.56
C GLU A 127 0.51 -9.99 2.42
N ILE A 128 0.89 -8.71 2.27
CA ILE A 128 1.71 -8.23 1.15
C ILE A 128 2.95 -7.48 1.62
N TYR A 129 4.04 -7.62 0.89
CA TYR A 129 5.23 -6.79 1.01
C TYR A 129 5.40 -5.95 -0.26
N VAL A 130 5.35 -4.63 -0.13
CA VAL A 130 5.59 -3.67 -1.23
C VAL A 130 6.80 -2.82 -0.88
N CYS A 131 7.83 -2.81 -1.72
CA CYS A 131 9.02 -1.99 -1.49
C CYS A 131 9.65 -1.56 -2.83
N ASP A 132 9.71 -0.25 -3.06
CA ASP A 132 10.29 0.34 -4.26
C ASP A 132 11.80 0.59 -4.16
N SER A 133 12.45 0.08 -3.11
CA SER A 133 13.87 0.22 -2.83
C SER A 133 14.59 -1.12 -2.73
N ALA A 134 15.86 -1.14 -3.14
CA ALA A 134 16.78 -2.25 -2.86
C ALA A 134 17.42 -2.15 -1.46
N GLY A 135 17.20 -1.06 -0.72
CA GLY A 135 17.82 -0.79 0.58
C GLY A 135 19.30 -0.45 0.53
N HIS A 136 20.01 -0.96 -0.46
CA HIS A 136 21.47 -0.78 -0.63
C HIS A 136 21.83 -0.54 -2.09
N ARG A 137 23.00 0.08 -2.31
CA ARG A 137 23.56 0.21 -3.66
C ARG A 137 23.97 -1.17 -4.19
N VAL A 138 23.57 -1.45 -5.41
CA VAL A 138 23.98 -2.64 -6.15
C VAL A 138 24.86 -2.18 -7.30
N VAL A 139 26.05 -2.77 -7.43
CA VAL A 139 27.00 -2.50 -8.51
C VAL A 139 27.09 -3.74 -9.38
N HIS A 140 26.90 -3.60 -10.68
CA HIS A 140 27.09 -4.65 -11.67
C HIS A 140 28.22 -4.24 -12.63
N GLY A 141 29.37 -4.88 -12.50
CA GLY A 141 30.59 -4.45 -13.17
C GLY A 141 31.06 -3.08 -12.66
N THR A 142 31.04 -2.07 -13.52
CA THR A 142 31.32 -0.65 -13.19
C THR A 142 30.05 0.19 -13.02
N GLU A 143 28.89 -0.39 -13.24
CA GLU A 143 27.62 0.33 -13.30
C GLU A 143 26.89 0.26 -11.95
N VAL A 144 26.58 1.44 -11.38
CA VAL A 144 25.80 1.55 -10.17
C VAL A 144 24.32 1.51 -10.54
N GLN A 145 23.62 0.49 -10.06
CA GLN A 145 22.18 0.37 -10.28
C GLN A 145 21.40 1.37 -9.43
N PRO A 146 20.28 1.94 -9.94
CA PRO A 146 19.38 2.76 -9.15
C PRO A 146 18.93 2.02 -7.88
N MET A 147 18.99 2.68 -6.73
CA MET A 147 18.56 2.09 -5.47
C MET A 147 17.05 1.95 -5.39
N THR A 148 16.33 2.90 -5.98
CA THR A 148 14.86 2.91 -6.06
C THR A 148 14.38 2.83 -7.49
N ARG A 149 13.18 2.28 -7.68
CA ARG A 149 12.41 2.35 -8.94
C ARG A 149 10.93 2.34 -8.59
N PRO A 150 10.12 3.25 -9.15
CA PRO A 150 8.70 3.33 -8.86
C PRO A 150 7.95 2.01 -9.06
N ILE A 151 6.95 1.79 -8.20
CA ILE A 151 6.00 0.69 -8.32
C ILE A 151 4.65 1.24 -8.72
N VAL A 152 3.99 0.56 -9.68
CA VAL A 152 2.58 0.81 -10.02
C VAL A 152 1.80 -0.49 -9.91
N ILE A 153 0.71 -0.44 -9.17
CA ILE A 153 -0.31 -1.50 -9.08
C ILE A 153 -1.58 -0.95 -9.71
N GLY A 154 -2.03 -1.58 -10.78
CA GLY A 154 -3.26 -1.22 -11.49
C GLY A 154 -4.52 -1.42 -10.63
N GLU A 155 -5.62 -0.88 -11.11
CA GLU A 155 -6.92 -1.04 -10.45
C GLU A 155 -7.43 -2.48 -10.50
N GLY A 156 -8.33 -2.84 -9.59
CA GLY A 156 -9.02 -4.13 -9.58
C GLY A 156 -8.12 -5.33 -9.37
N CYS A 157 -6.92 -5.16 -8.81
CA CYS A 157 -5.99 -6.27 -8.59
C CYS A 157 -6.27 -7.00 -7.27
N TYR A 158 -6.12 -8.32 -7.31
CA TYR A 158 -6.15 -9.19 -6.13
C TYR A 158 -4.79 -9.82 -5.88
N PHE A 159 -4.31 -9.69 -4.64
CA PHE A 159 -3.07 -10.29 -4.17
C PHE A 159 -3.36 -11.37 -3.15
N GLY A 160 -2.93 -12.59 -3.45
CA GLY A 160 -2.95 -13.70 -2.52
C GLY A 160 -1.99 -13.48 -1.35
N TYR A 161 -1.94 -14.45 -0.46
CA TYR A 161 -1.13 -14.40 0.75
C TYR A 161 0.38 -14.38 0.45
N ARG A 162 1.13 -13.55 1.21
CA ARG A 162 2.61 -13.47 1.17
C ARG A 162 3.16 -13.17 -0.21
N THR A 163 2.51 -12.29 -0.91
CA THR A 163 3.02 -11.78 -2.18
C THR A 163 4.00 -10.65 -1.95
N MET A 164 4.95 -10.49 -2.87
CA MET A 164 5.91 -9.39 -2.87
C MET A 164 5.80 -8.59 -4.16
N VAL A 165 5.80 -7.27 -4.04
CA VAL A 165 5.90 -6.34 -5.15
C VAL A 165 7.14 -5.49 -4.92
N LEU A 166 8.16 -5.71 -5.73
CA LEU A 166 9.48 -5.13 -5.52
C LEU A 166 9.75 -4.02 -6.55
N ARG A 167 10.80 -3.25 -6.28
CA ARG A 167 11.18 -2.06 -7.05
C ARG A 167 11.08 -2.25 -8.56
N GLY A 168 10.41 -1.32 -9.23
CA GLY A 168 10.23 -1.31 -10.68
C GLY A 168 9.12 -2.24 -11.20
N ALA A 169 8.41 -2.93 -10.33
CA ALA A 169 7.26 -3.72 -10.75
C ALA A 169 6.12 -2.82 -11.22
N GLN A 170 5.60 -3.10 -12.42
CA GLN A 170 4.44 -2.45 -13.01
C GLN A 170 3.39 -3.53 -13.25
N ILE A 171 2.33 -3.53 -12.46
CA ILE A 171 1.25 -4.52 -12.53
C ILE A 171 0.06 -3.90 -13.24
N PRO A 172 -0.39 -4.45 -14.37
CA PRO A 172 -1.54 -3.92 -15.10
C PRO A 172 -2.85 -4.15 -14.33
N PRO A 173 -3.97 -3.54 -14.77
CA PRO A 173 -5.24 -3.64 -14.07
C PRO A 173 -5.82 -5.07 -14.07
N HIS A 174 -6.73 -5.33 -13.12
CA HIS A 174 -7.54 -6.55 -13.04
C HIS A 174 -6.73 -7.85 -12.98
N CYS A 175 -5.54 -7.82 -12.38
CA CYS A 175 -4.70 -9.00 -12.24
C CYS A 175 -4.97 -9.78 -10.95
N VAL A 176 -4.80 -11.09 -11.03
CA VAL A 176 -4.73 -12.00 -9.88
C VAL A 176 -3.27 -12.36 -9.65
N ILE A 177 -2.74 -12.03 -8.48
CA ILE A 177 -1.39 -12.37 -8.06
C ILE A 177 -1.49 -13.54 -7.07
N GLY A 178 -1.00 -14.71 -7.48
CA GLY A 178 -1.08 -15.93 -6.68
C GLY A 178 -0.23 -15.84 -5.42
N SER A 179 -0.64 -16.55 -4.37
CA SER A 179 0.06 -16.58 -3.08
C SER A 179 1.53 -16.93 -3.24
N GLY A 180 2.40 -16.21 -2.54
CA GLY A 180 3.85 -16.38 -2.57
C GLY A 180 4.53 -15.86 -3.84
N ALA A 181 3.82 -15.22 -4.77
CA ALA A 181 4.42 -14.67 -5.98
C ALA A 181 5.29 -13.44 -5.67
N VAL A 182 6.37 -13.28 -6.44
CA VAL A 182 7.30 -12.14 -6.33
C VAL A 182 7.36 -11.37 -7.65
N CYS A 183 6.69 -10.23 -7.69
CA CYS A 183 6.65 -9.34 -8.87
C CYS A 183 7.85 -8.39 -8.86
N THR A 184 8.68 -8.45 -9.90
CA THR A 184 9.96 -7.70 -9.98
C THR A 184 10.14 -6.95 -11.29
N ARG A 185 9.18 -7.03 -12.22
CA ARG A 185 9.30 -6.46 -13.56
C ARG A 185 8.07 -5.69 -14.01
N ASP A 186 8.21 -5.02 -15.12
CA ASP A 186 7.12 -4.37 -15.83
C ASP A 186 6.31 -5.42 -16.62
N PHE A 187 5.04 -5.60 -16.24
CA PHE A 187 4.07 -6.40 -16.98
C PHE A 187 3.14 -5.53 -17.84
N VAL A 188 3.10 -4.21 -17.61
CA VAL A 188 2.24 -3.28 -18.34
C VAL A 188 2.69 -3.12 -19.78
N SER A 189 4.00 -3.10 -20.02
CA SER A 189 4.57 -2.94 -21.37
C SER A 189 4.19 -4.07 -22.33
N GLU A 190 4.02 -5.30 -21.81
CA GLU A 190 3.65 -6.48 -22.59
C GLU A 190 2.13 -6.73 -22.60
N HIS A 191 1.44 -6.36 -21.51
CA HIS A 191 0.03 -6.67 -21.26
C HIS A 191 -0.73 -5.46 -20.68
N PRO A 192 -0.85 -4.34 -21.39
CA PRO A 192 -1.46 -3.12 -20.84
C PRO A 192 -2.93 -3.29 -20.43
N GLU A 193 -3.65 -4.21 -21.07
CA GLU A 193 -5.06 -4.52 -20.76
C GLU A 193 -5.24 -5.26 -19.42
N GLY A 194 -4.18 -5.88 -18.91
CA GLY A 194 -4.21 -6.64 -17.68
C GLY A 194 -4.93 -7.98 -17.80
N HIS A 195 -5.82 -8.30 -16.84
CA HIS A 195 -6.55 -9.56 -16.78
C HIS A 195 -5.63 -10.79 -16.74
N LEU A 196 -4.58 -10.72 -15.92
CA LEU A 196 -3.53 -11.73 -15.84
C LEU A 196 -3.60 -12.54 -14.55
N LEU A 197 -3.23 -13.82 -14.64
CA LEU A 197 -2.80 -14.60 -13.49
C LEU A 197 -1.27 -14.57 -13.43
N LEU A 198 -0.71 -13.92 -12.40
CA LEU A 198 0.72 -13.83 -12.14
C LEU A 198 1.09 -14.74 -10.98
N THR A 199 2.01 -15.67 -11.16
CA THR A 199 2.46 -16.58 -10.09
C THR A 199 3.93 -16.90 -10.21
N GLY A 200 4.55 -17.35 -9.12
CA GLY A 200 5.94 -17.84 -9.09
C GLY A 200 6.95 -16.83 -8.55
N VAL A 201 8.21 -17.26 -8.49
CA VAL A 201 9.37 -16.49 -7.98
C VAL A 201 10.53 -16.67 -8.98
N PRO A 202 10.79 -15.67 -9.85
CA PRO A 202 10.00 -14.45 -10.08
C PRO A 202 8.61 -14.76 -10.68
N ALA A 203 7.68 -13.83 -10.52
CA ALA A 203 6.34 -13.97 -11.07
C ALA A 203 6.36 -13.95 -12.60
N GLU A 204 5.55 -14.84 -13.18
CA GLU A 204 5.33 -14.96 -14.62
C GLU A 204 3.85 -14.99 -14.94
N VAL A 205 3.48 -14.65 -16.17
CA VAL A 205 2.11 -14.78 -16.68
C VAL A 205 1.80 -16.26 -16.88
N LYS A 206 0.82 -16.78 -16.13
CA LYS A 206 0.37 -18.18 -16.24
C LYS A 206 -0.94 -18.31 -17.01
N ALA A 207 -1.77 -17.26 -17.01
CA ALA A 207 -3.01 -17.20 -17.78
C ALA A 207 -3.35 -15.75 -18.10
N THR A 208 -4.11 -15.55 -19.17
CA THR A 208 -4.73 -14.30 -19.57
C THR A 208 -6.26 -14.42 -19.51
N GLY A 209 -6.99 -13.29 -19.51
CA GLY A 209 -8.44 -13.29 -19.41
C GLY A 209 -8.97 -13.63 -18.01
N VAL A 210 -8.14 -13.51 -16.99
CA VAL A 210 -8.51 -13.73 -15.58
C VAL A 210 -8.91 -12.40 -14.97
N THR A 211 -10.04 -12.37 -14.25
CA THR A 211 -10.49 -11.18 -13.52
C THR A 211 -10.84 -11.58 -12.11
N PRO A 212 -10.27 -10.92 -11.09
CA PRO A 212 -10.69 -11.17 -9.72
C PRO A 212 -12.07 -10.57 -9.46
N ASP A 213 -12.87 -11.24 -8.65
CA ASP A 213 -14.09 -10.67 -8.05
C ASP A 213 -13.71 -10.10 -6.69
N CYS A 214 -13.39 -8.79 -6.65
CA CYS A 214 -12.92 -8.09 -5.46
C CYS A 214 -14.06 -7.32 -4.74
N HIS A 215 -15.31 -7.70 -4.95
CA HIS A 215 -16.43 -7.09 -4.23
C HIS A 215 -16.42 -7.53 -2.76
N VAL A 216 -15.99 -6.63 -1.85
CA VAL A 216 -15.94 -6.81 -0.39
C VAL A 216 -16.89 -5.82 0.30
#